data_3b9ae9b2b0af8dce3cb535b89f76f8c9
#
_entry.id   3b9ae9b2b0af8dce3cb535b89f76f8c9
#
_cell.length_a   1.000
_cell.length_b   1.000
_cell.length_c   1.000
_cell.angle_alpha   90.00
_cell.angle_beta   90.00
_cell.angle_gamma   90.00
#
_symmetry.space_group_name_H-M   'P 1'
#
loop_
_entity.id
_entity.type
_entity.pdbx_description
1 polymer ?
#
loop_
_entity_poly.entity_id
_entity_poly.type
_entity_poly.pdbx_seq_one_letter_code
_entity_poly.pdbx_strand_id
1 'polypeptide(L)'
;MSEKPDPMTVPFGTVFCDWMATASTTDGVYGYAGKVEPYGDFTLSPAAHALHYGSAIFEGLKAHWQVDGSLAIFRLEDHVARMCQSASLLRLPIPDADVLRQMIIDTVEANVEEVPPPPGSLYIRPTLIGTEPNIGAAATPSSEALLYVVNCPVGDYFKGGVRPLTLLIEEQIPRTTPQFGMVKSGANYAMALSPTLDAMAENAAVDQILFATGGDITETGAANFFLADDNRVVTRQLDSSFLHGVTRSSVLALANDLGYEVEERPIELDELQDWAERGEAFLSGTAAVLSPVGTVLRGDSQITFGDGEPGSNTLRLRESLVAIQNGSGDDPHGWRTQVQT
;
A
#
# COMPACT_ATOMS: atom_id res chain seq x y z
N MET A 1 -18.65 25.84 -7.37
CA MET A 1 -17.58 24.81 -7.43
C MET A 1 -17.82 24.01 -8.69
N SER A 2 -16.82 23.70 -9.49
CA SER A 2 -17.00 22.77 -10.61
C SER A 2 -17.29 21.39 -10.04
N GLU A 3 -18.25 20.67 -10.64
CA GLU A 3 -18.59 19.30 -10.26
C GLU A 3 -17.33 18.43 -10.33
N LYS A 4 -17.01 17.70 -9.25
CA LYS A 4 -15.87 16.79 -9.22
C LYS A 4 -16.10 15.65 -10.22
N PRO A 5 -15.08 15.16 -10.92
CA PRO A 5 -15.25 14.03 -11.82
C PRO A 5 -15.62 12.75 -11.02
N ASP A 6 -16.40 11.88 -11.65
CA ASP A 6 -16.80 10.61 -11.05
C ASP A 6 -15.56 9.74 -10.75
N PRO A 7 -15.29 9.41 -9.48
CA PRO A 7 -14.12 8.64 -9.07
C PRO A 7 -14.08 7.23 -9.66
N MET A 8 -15.22 6.68 -10.13
CA MET A 8 -15.30 5.37 -10.78
C MET A 8 -14.73 5.40 -12.21
N THR A 9 -14.61 6.58 -12.83
CA THR A 9 -14.21 6.73 -14.24
C THR A 9 -12.79 7.27 -14.44
N VAL A 10 -12.20 7.90 -13.41
CA VAL A 10 -10.87 8.52 -13.48
C VAL A 10 -9.77 7.61 -12.93
N PRO A 11 -8.49 7.92 -13.17
CA PRO A 11 -7.37 7.20 -12.56
C PRO A 11 -7.40 7.28 -11.04
N PHE A 12 -6.93 6.21 -10.39
CA PHE A 12 -6.85 6.10 -8.94
C PHE A 12 -6.07 7.28 -8.32
N GLY A 13 -6.65 7.92 -7.28
CA GLY A 13 -5.99 8.96 -6.50
C GLY A 13 -5.87 10.33 -7.20
N THR A 14 -6.70 10.61 -8.23
CA THR A 14 -6.71 11.89 -8.95
C THR A 14 -7.84 12.84 -8.53
N VAL A 15 -8.78 12.37 -7.74
CA VAL A 15 -9.86 13.18 -7.15
C VAL A 15 -9.65 13.24 -5.65
N PHE A 16 -9.70 14.43 -5.07
CA PHE A 16 -9.53 14.63 -3.63
C PHE A 16 -10.83 15.08 -3.00
N CYS A 17 -11.05 14.68 -1.75
CA CYS A 17 -12.16 15.13 -0.93
C CYS A 17 -11.99 16.60 -0.53
N ASP A 18 -13.07 17.21 -0.02
CA ASP A 18 -13.10 18.64 0.34
C ASP A 18 -12.36 18.97 1.64
N TRP A 19 -12.12 17.98 2.49
CA TRP A 19 -11.53 18.20 3.82
C TRP A 19 -10.24 17.40 4.00
N MET A 20 -9.29 18.00 4.73
CA MET A 20 -8.04 17.38 5.16
C MET A 20 -7.75 17.71 6.63
N ALA A 21 -6.92 16.91 7.29
CA ALA A 21 -6.38 17.22 8.61
C ALA A 21 -4.90 17.57 8.50
N THR A 22 -4.44 18.54 9.29
CA THR A 22 -3.03 18.93 9.37
C THR A 22 -2.57 19.08 10.81
N ALA A 23 -1.32 18.74 11.09
CA ALA A 23 -0.64 18.98 12.35
C ALA A 23 0.85 19.21 12.10
N SER A 24 1.43 20.24 12.68
CA SER A 24 2.87 20.52 12.59
C SER A 24 3.53 20.42 13.94
N THR A 25 4.83 20.20 13.93
CA THR A 25 5.67 20.23 15.13
C THR A 25 6.99 20.92 14.88
N THR A 26 7.51 21.58 15.93
CA THR A 26 8.87 22.15 15.99
C THR A 26 9.66 21.58 17.18
N ASP A 27 9.02 20.80 18.03
CA ASP A 27 9.59 20.27 19.29
C ASP A 27 9.27 18.76 19.49
N GLY A 28 8.69 18.11 18.47
CA GLY A 28 8.26 16.72 18.52
C GLY A 28 6.83 16.51 18.99
N VAL A 29 6.13 17.56 19.44
CA VAL A 29 4.71 17.48 19.84
C VAL A 29 3.84 18.03 18.72
N TYR A 30 2.96 17.20 18.17
CA TYR A 30 2.06 17.60 17.11
C TYR A 30 0.83 18.31 17.67
N GLY A 31 0.65 19.57 17.28
CA GLY A 31 -0.47 20.39 17.70
C GLY A 31 -1.73 20.12 16.87
N TYR A 32 -2.40 19.00 17.15
CA TYR A 32 -3.71 18.72 16.53
C TYR A 32 -4.86 19.04 17.49
N ALA A 33 -5.75 19.93 17.06
CA ALA A 33 -6.87 20.43 17.89
C ALA A 33 -8.22 19.78 17.56
N GLY A 34 -8.24 18.62 16.90
CA GLY A 34 -9.46 17.93 16.50
C GLY A 34 -10.24 18.68 15.40
N LYS A 35 -9.53 19.36 14.48
CA LYS A 35 -10.15 20.13 13.40
C LYS A 35 -9.59 19.71 12.05
N VAL A 36 -10.51 19.45 11.14
CA VAL A 36 -10.23 19.36 9.70
C VAL A 36 -10.34 20.76 9.08
N GLU A 37 -9.66 20.95 7.98
CA GLU A 37 -9.67 22.19 7.20
C GLU A 37 -9.96 21.88 5.72
N PRO A 38 -10.39 22.88 4.93
CA PRO A 38 -10.57 22.66 3.50
C PRO A 38 -9.30 22.17 2.83
N TYR A 39 -9.43 21.18 1.92
CA TYR A 39 -8.32 20.72 1.10
C TYR A 39 -7.69 21.87 0.32
N GLY A 40 -6.36 21.98 0.37
CA GLY A 40 -5.64 23.07 -0.27
C GLY A 40 -4.13 22.87 -0.28
N ASP A 41 -3.43 23.85 -0.83
CA ASP A 41 -1.99 23.86 -0.97
C ASP A 41 -1.27 24.20 0.34
N PHE A 42 -0.07 23.67 0.53
CA PHE A 42 0.83 24.07 1.60
C PHE A 42 1.85 25.09 1.12
N THR A 43 2.19 26.03 2.01
CA THR A 43 3.35 26.91 1.81
C THR A 43 4.55 26.31 2.57
N LEU A 44 5.57 25.93 1.82
CA LEU A 44 6.81 25.37 2.37
C LEU A 44 8.01 26.25 1.98
N SER A 45 9.01 26.31 2.88
CA SER A 45 10.31 26.90 2.52
C SER A 45 10.93 26.14 1.34
N PRO A 46 11.53 26.84 0.33
CA PRO A 46 12.31 26.16 -0.69
C PRO A 46 13.49 25.34 -0.14
N ALA A 47 13.93 25.62 1.09
CA ALA A 47 14.98 24.88 1.79
C ALA A 47 14.43 23.77 2.72
N ALA A 48 13.12 23.45 2.67
CA ALA A 48 12.53 22.41 3.49
C ALA A 48 13.26 21.06 3.29
N HIS A 49 13.55 20.39 4.40
CA HIS A 49 14.35 19.16 4.44
C HIS A 49 13.84 18.06 3.51
N ALA A 50 12.51 17.91 3.40
CA ALA A 50 11.89 16.95 2.51
C ALA A 50 12.24 17.16 1.03
N LEU A 51 12.42 18.41 0.59
CA LEU A 51 12.71 18.77 -0.80
C LEU A 51 14.17 18.47 -1.19
N HIS A 52 15.09 18.42 -0.22
CA HIS A 52 16.52 18.22 -0.47
C HIS A 52 17.00 16.82 -0.08
N TYR A 53 16.43 16.22 0.97
CA TYR A 53 16.91 14.97 1.55
C TYR A 53 15.85 13.86 1.60
N GLY A 54 14.68 14.07 0.96
CA GLY A 54 13.66 13.04 0.82
C GLY A 54 13.06 12.58 2.15
N SER A 55 13.08 13.42 3.21
CA SER A 55 12.48 13.10 4.51
C SER A 55 10.96 13.14 4.42
N ALA A 56 10.39 12.13 3.77
CA ALA A 56 8.97 11.98 3.53
C ALA A 56 8.56 10.51 3.63
N ILE A 57 7.52 10.25 4.40
CA ILE A 57 6.88 8.94 4.52
C ILE A 57 5.37 9.10 4.37
N PHE A 58 4.70 8.01 4.01
CA PHE A 58 3.25 8.02 3.87
C PHE A 58 2.63 6.67 4.21
N GLU A 59 1.33 6.70 4.41
CA GLU A 59 0.51 5.49 4.52
C GLU A 59 -0.57 5.45 3.44
N GLY A 60 -1.20 4.31 3.30
CA GLY A 60 -2.32 4.12 2.42
C GLY A 60 -3.23 3.04 2.97
N LEU A 61 -4.42 3.44 3.40
CA LEU A 61 -5.47 2.57 3.93
C LEU A 61 -6.82 2.95 3.32
N LYS A 62 -7.85 2.16 3.60
CA LYS A 62 -9.18 2.40 3.00
C LYS A 62 -10.27 2.38 4.06
N ALA A 63 -11.30 3.20 3.84
CA ALA A 63 -12.60 3.06 4.49
C ALA A 63 -13.63 2.53 3.50
N HIS A 64 -14.51 1.64 3.99
CA HIS A 64 -15.51 0.95 3.19
C HIS A 64 -16.88 1.06 3.83
N TRP A 65 -17.90 1.33 3.01
CA TRP A 65 -19.28 1.13 3.41
C TRP A 65 -19.50 -0.35 3.77
N GLN A 66 -20.12 -0.56 4.91
CA GLN A 66 -20.47 -1.88 5.40
C GLN A 66 -21.88 -2.26 4.90
N VAL A 67 -22.19 -3.55 4.84
CA VAL A 67 -23.51 -4.03 4.43
C VAL A 67 -24.66 -3.55 5.31
N ASP A 68 -24.38 -3.17 6.56
CA ASP A 68 -25.33 -2.60 7.51
C ASP A 68 -25.51 -1.07 7.35
N GLY A 69 -24.80 -0.44 6.42
CA GLY A 69 -24.83 1.00 6.18
C GLY A 69 -23.88 1.81 7.04
N SER A 70 -23.11 1.21 7.92
CA SER A 70 -22.04 1.88 8.67
C SER A 70 -20.79 2.06 7.80
N LEU A 71 -19.84 2.90 8.22
CA LEU A 71 -18.55 3.10 7.57
C LEU A 71 -17.43 2.60 8.48
N ALA A 72 -16.49 1.84 7.94
CA ALA A 72 -15.36 1.33 8.71
C ALA A 72 -14.02 1.49 7.99
N ILE A 73 -12.98 1.87 8.74
CA ILE A 73 -11.59 1.91 8.29
C ILE A 73 -10.98 0.52 8.52
N PHE A 74 -10.31 -0.02 7.50
CA PHE A 74 -9.68 -1.33 7.58
C PHE A 74 -8.25 -1.24 8.10
N ARG A 75 -7.92 -1.99 9.18
CA ARG A 75 -6.58 -2.12 9.78
C ARG A 75 -5.95 -0.78 10.20
N LEU A 76 -6.74 0.13 10.76
CA LEU A 76 -6.27 1.48 11.17
C LEU A 76 -5.04 1.41 12.07
N GLU A 77 -5.05 0.55 13.09
CA GLU A 77 -3.98 0.46 14.10
C GLU A 77 -2.64 0.00 13.49
N ASP A 78 -2.68 -0.95 12.57
CA ASP A 78 -1.47 -1.45 11.91
C ASP A 78 -0.84 -0.40 10.99
N HIS A 79 -1.67 0.39 10.30
CA HIS A 79 -1.19 1.50 9.48
C HIS A 79 -0.60 2.64 10.33
N VAL A 80 -1.23 2.97 11.46
CA VAL A 80 -0.69 3.93 12.45
C VAL A 80 0.65 3.45 12.98
N ALA A 81 0.74 2.20 13.42
CA ALA A 81 1.98 1.61 13.92
C ALA A 81 3.11 1.63 12.87
N ARG A 82 2.81 1.25 11.61
CA ARG A 82 3.80 1.25 10.53
C ARG A 82 4.26 2.65 10.14
N MET A 83 3.37 3.65 10.19
CA MET A 83 3.77 5.04 9.98
C MET A 83 4.72 5.54 11.06
N CYS A 84 4.44 5.25 12.34
CA CYS A 84 5.33 5.56 13.45
C CYS A 84 6.68 4.85 13.31
N GLN A 85 6.70 3.59 12.90
CA GLN A 85 7.92 2.85 12.60
C GLN A 85 8.72 3.51 11.46
N SER A 86 8.07 3.86 10.35
CA SER A 86 8.73 4.54 9.22
C SER A 86 9.31 5.89 9.64
N ALA A 87 8.58 6.68 10.47
CA ALA A 87 9.07 7.93 11.02
C ALA A 87 10.34 7.74 11.86
N SER A 88 10.34 6.72 12.73
CA SER A 88 11.50 6.36 13.56
C SER A 88 12.72 6.00 12.73
N LEU A 89 12.53 5.17 11.70
CA LEU A 89 13.62 4.72 10.82
C LEU A 89 14.20 5.87 9.97
N LEU A 90 13.35 6.79 9.52
CA LEU A 90 13.78 7.98 8.77
C LEU A 90 14.19 9.16 9.67
N ARG A 91 14.19 8.96 11.01
CA ARG A 91 14.53 9.97 12.00
C ARG A 91 13.69 11.25 11.91
N LEU A 92 12.45 11.14 11.45
CA LEU A 92 11.46 12.21 11.56
C LEU A 92 10.89 12.28 12.99
N PRO A 93 10.40 13.44 13.44
CA PRO A 93 9.58 13.51 14.64
C PRO A 93 8.44 12.50 14.58
N ILE A 94 8.38 11.56 15.51
CA ILE A 94 7.41 10.47 15.50
C ILE A 94 6.07 11.00 15.96
N PRO A 95 4.98 10.86 15.18
CA PRO A 95 3.65 11.24 15.62
C PRO A 95 3.21 10.43 16.84
N ASP A 96 2.50 11.06 17.77
CA ASP A 96 1.72 10.33 18.75
C ASP A 96 0.68 9.47 18.03
N ALA A 97 0.58 8.18 18.38
CA ALA A 97 -0.30 7.24 17.71
C ALA A 97 -1.79 7.63 17.85
N ASP A 98 -2.19 8.16 19.00
CA ASP A 98 -3.57 8.60 19.23
C ASP A 98 -3.90 9.85 18.41
N VAL A 99 -2.95 10.78 18.27
CA VAL A 99 -3.09 11.96 17.41
C VAL A 99 -3.24 11.54 15.95
N LEU A 100 -2.37 10.69 15.44
CA LEU A 100 -2.45 10.20 14.06
C LEU A 100 -3.76 9.44 13.80
N ARG A 101 -4.16 8.56 14.73
CA ARG A 101 -5.44 7.85 14.67
C ARG A 101 -6.61 8.82 14.57
N GLN A 102 -6.65 9.80 15.45
CA GLN A 102 -7.74 10.78 15.49
C GLN A 102 -7.79 11.63 14.20
N MET A 103 -6.64 12.08 13.69
CA MET A 103 -6.58 12.80 12.42
C MET A 103 -7.17 11.99 11.26
N ILE A 104 -6.88 10.68 11.21
CA ILE A 104 -7.41 9.78 10.18
C ILE A 104 -8.93 9.66 10.33
N ILE A 105 -9.44 9.42 11.54
CA ILE A 105 -10.89 9.29 11.81
C ILE A 105 -11.62 10.59 11.47
N ASP A 106 -11.18 11.73 12.01
CA ASP A 106 -11.81 13.04 11.78
C ASP A 106 -11.87 13.40 10.29
N THR A 107 -10.81 13.05 9.53
CA THR A 107 -10.78 13.32 8.09
C THR A 107 -11.78 12.44 7.33
N VAL A 108 -11.96 11.19 7.74
CA VAL A 108 -12.96 10.28 7.14
C VAL A 108 -14.38 10.75 7.48
N GLU A 109 -14.64 11.11 8.74
CA GLU A 109 -15.94 11.64 9.20
C GLU A 109 -16.35 12.91 8.45
N ALA A 110 -15.40 13.82 8.25
CA ALA A 110 -15.67 15.07 7.52
C ALA A 110 -15.96 14.86 6.02
N ASN A 111 -15.50 13.75 5.45
CA ASN A 111 -15.65 13.41 4.02
C ASN A 111 -16.65 12.25 3.79
N VAL A 112 -17.48 11.91 4.76
CA VAL A 112 -18.38 10.75 4.67
C VAL A 112 -19.31 10.79 3.44
N GLU A 113 -19.80 11.97 3.06
CA GLU A 113 -20.69 12.15 1.90
C GLU A 113 -19.98 11.92 0.56
N GLU A 114 -18.64 11.94 0.56
CA GLU A 114 -17.83 11.71 -0.64
C GLU A 114 -17.35 10.25 -0.78
N VAL A 115 -17.68 9.38 0.18
CA VAL A 115 -17.32 7.97 0.12
C VAL A 115 -18.18 7.28 -0.95
N PRO A 116 -17.56 6.75 -2.02
CA PRO A 116 -18.33 6.12 -3.10
C PRO A 116 -19.07 4.86 -2.62
N PRO A 117 -20.22 4.54 -3.23
CA PRO A 117 -20.89 3.28 -2.94
C PRO A 117 -20.03 2.09 -3.39
N PRO A 118 -20.24 0.89 -2.82
CA PRO A 118 -19.56 -0.31 -3.26
C PRO A 118 -19.75 -0.56 -4.79
N PRO A 119 -18.70 -1.03 -5.50
CA PRO A 119 -17.39 -1.50 -5.02
C PRO A 119 -16.36 -0.40 -4.74
N GLY A 120 -16.74 0.88 -4.78
CA GLY A 120 -15.86 1.99 -4.44
C GLY A 120 -15.49 2.01 -2.96
N SER A 121 -14.54 2.86 -2.63
CA SER A 121 -14.04 3.04 -1.26
C SER A 121 -13.40 4.42 -1.09
N LEU A 122 -13.15 4.84 0.14
CA LEU A 122 -12.37 6.03 0.43
C LEU A 122 -10.92 5.62 0.69
N TYR A 123 -10.01 6.07 -0.18
CA TYR A 123 -8.58 5.90 0.04
C TYR A 123 -8.04 7.02 0.92
N ILE A 124 -7.36 6.68 1.98
CA ILE A 124 -6.84 7.58 3.00
C ILE A 124 -5.32 7.63 2.87
N ARG A 125 -4.76 8.84 2.80
CA ARG A 125 -3.33 9.09 2.62
C ARG A 125 -2.76 9.96 3.75
N PRO A 126 -2.41 9.39 4.90
CA PRO A 126 -1.55 10.07 5.87
C PRO A 126 -0.16 10.26 5.28
N THR A 127 0.43 11.43 5.49
CA THR A 127 1.77 11.78 4.99
C THR A 127 2.48 12.63 6.04
N LEU A 128 3.77 12.36 6.25
CA LEU A 128 4.64 13.09 7.15
C LEU A 128 5.88 13.54 6.40
N ILE A 129 6.18 14.83 6.45
CA ILE A 129 7.35 15.43 5.80
C ILE A 129 8.16 16.28 6.77
N GLY A 130 9.49 16.24 6.64
CA GLY A 130 10.41 17.14 7.35
C GLY A 130 10.41 18.52 6.73
N THR A 131 10.11 19.55 7.51
CA THR A 131 9.92 20.94 7.05
C THR A 131 11.00 21.90 7.43
N GLU A 132 11.95 21.52 8.31
CA GLU A 132 13.04 22.37 8.74
C GLU A 132 13.83 22.94 7.55
N PRO A 133 14.01 24.28 7.46
CA PRO A 133 14.68 24.89 6.33
C PRO A 133 16.21 24.83 6.48
N ASN A 134 16.84 23.77 6.00
CA ASN A 134 18.28 23.56 6.13
C ASN A 134 18.86 22.75 4.96
N ILE A 135 19.58 23.39 4.05
CA ILE A 135 20.26 22.73 2.91
C ILE A 135 21.65 22.16 3.26
N GLY A 136 22.13 22.35 4.49
CA GLY A 136 23.37 21.78 5.01
C GLY A 136 23.19 20.53 5.87
N ALA A 137 21.97 20.00 5.98
CA ALA A 137 21.56 19.00 6.95
C ALA A 137 21.63 17.54 6.47
N ALA A 138 22.55 17.20 5.55
CA ALA A 138 22.67 15.85 5.00
C ALA A 138 22.87 14.73 6.05
N ALA A 139 23.40 15.07 7.23
CA ALA A 139 23.61 14.15 8.33
C ALA A 139 22.84 14.55 9.62
N THR A 140 21.88 15.45 9.50
CA THR A 140 21.08 15.96 10.63
C THR A 140 19.61 15.74 10.29
N PRO A 141 18.84 15.05 11.13
CA PRO A 141 17.41 14.87 10.88
C PRO A 141 16.66 16.19 11.02
N SER A 142 15.53 16.32 10.33
CA SER A 142 14.62 17.45 10.53
C SER A 142 13.99 17.40 11.92
N SER A 143 14.09 18.48 12.67
CA SER A 143 13.40 18.64 13.96
C SER A 143 11.98 19.19 13.81
N GLU A 144 11.67 19.77 12.63
CA GLU A 144 10.35 20.28 12.27
C GLU A 144 9.67 19.33 11.28
N ALA A 145 8.38 19.12 11.42
CA ALA A 145 7.62 18.27 10.51
C ALA A 145 6.18 18.74 10.35
N LEU A 146 5.62 18.41 9.19
CA LEU A 146 4.20 18.53 8.88
C LEU A 146 3.60 17.13 8.65
N LEU A 147 2.62 16.78 9.46
CA LEU A 147 1.76 15.61 9.31
C LEU A 147 0.43 16.06 8.71
N TYR A 148 -0.03 15.39 7.66
CA TYR A 148 -1.33 15.67 7.07
C TYR A 148 -2.02 14.40 6.59
N VAL A 149 -3.35 14.45 6.52
CA VAL A 149 -4.19 13.36 6.03
C VAL A 149 -5.11 13.92 4.95
N VAL A 150 -5.03 13.33 3.75
CA VAL A 150 -5.94 13.64 2.63
C VAL A 150 -6.68 12.39 2.21
N ASN A 151 -7.90 12.54 1.69
CA ASN A 151 -8.73 11.45 1.25
C ASN A 151 -9.04 11.56 -0.24
N CYS A 152 -9.11 10.39 -0.89
CA CYS A 152 -9.46 10.26 -2.30
C CYS A 152 -10.60 9.27 -2.44
N PRO A 153 -11.77 9.64 -2.95
CA PRO A 153 -12.77 8.68 -3.37
C PRO A 153 -12.22 7.88 -4.55
N VAL A 154 -12.29 6.55 -4.49
CA VAL A 154 -11.72 5.68 -5.51
C VAL A 154 -12.72 4.61 -5.91
N GLY A 155 -12.73 4.28 -7.21
CA GLY A 155 -13.45 3.14 -7.75
C GLY A 155 -12.74 1.81 -7.50
N ASP A 156 -13.26 0.74 -8.13
CA ASP A 156 -12.54 -0.53 -8.16
C ASP A 156 -11.21 -0.35 -8.91
N TYR A 157 -10.14 -0.90 -8.32
CA TYR A 157 -8.81 -0.83 -8.91
C TYR A 157 -8.76 -1.50 -10.30
N PHE A 158 -9.45 -2.62 -10.45
CA PHE A 158 -9.57 -3.33 -11.71
C PHE A 158 -10.84 -2.91 -12.45
N LYS A 159 -10.72 -1.95 -13.38
CA LYS A 159 -11.80 -1.61 -14.29
C LYS A 159 -12.12 -2.83 -15.18
N GLY A 160 -13.34 -3.36 -15.06
CA GLY A 160 -13.78 -4.52 -15.85
C GLY A 160 -13.55 -5.88 -15.18
N GLY A 161 -13.20 -5.93 -13.90
CA GLY A 161 -12.99 -7.15 -13.14
C GLY A 161 -11.52 -7.50 -12.91
N VAL A 162 -11.27 -8.46 -12.03
CA VAL A 162 -9.93 -8.92 -11.69
C VAL A 162 -9.30 -9.58 -12.92
N ARG A 163 -8.14 -9.07 -13.35
CA ARG A 163 -7.36 -9.62 -14.47
C ARG A 163 -5.99 -10.08 -14.00
N PRO A 164 -5.42 -11.11 -14.64
CA PRO A 164 -4.07 -11.55 -14.34
C PRO A 164 -3.04 -10.49 -14.81
N LEU A 165 -1.93 -10.40 -14.07
CA LEU A 165 -0.82 -9.52 -14.38
C LEU A 165 0.31 -10.29 -15.05
N THR A 166 1.06 -9.61 -15.91
CA THR A 166 2.35 -10.05 -16.44
C THR A 166 3.46 -9.31 -15.71
N LEU A 167 4.36 -10.04 -15.06
CA LEU A 167 5.52 -9.51 -14.36
C LEU A 167 6.81 -9.80 -15.14
N LEU A 168 7.75 -8.84 -15.16
CA LEU A 168 9.11 -9.07 -15.63
C LEU A 168 10.06 -9.20 -14.42
N ILE A 169 10.87 -10.24 -14.38
CA ILE A 169 11.91 -10.43 -13.35
C ILE A 169 13.04 -9.43 -13.56
N GLU A 170 13.41 -8.74 -12.47
CA GLU A 170 14.57 -7.86 -12.40
C GLU A 170 15.62 -8.49 -11.44
N GLU A 171 16.69 -9.03 -11.99
CA GLU A 171 17.74 -9.74 -11.24
C GLU A 171 18.96 -8.87 -10.89
N GLN A 172 19.12 -7.70 -11.54
CA GLN A 172 20.32 -6.88 -11.43
C GLN A 172 20.13 -5.68 -10.52
N ILE A 173 18.97 -5.04 -10.60
CA ILE A 173 18.67 -3.81 -9.88
C ILE A 173 17.80 -4.16 -8.66
N PRO A 174 18.25 -3.88 -7.42
CA PRO A 174 17.39 -4.04 -6.26
C PRO A 174 16.31 -2.95 -6.24
N ARG A 175 15.13 -3.30 -5.72
CA ARG A 175 14.04 -2.33 -5.54
C ARG A 175 14.45 -1.12 -4.70
N THR A 176 15.30 -1.35 -3.70
CA THR A 176 15.82 -0.34 -2.78
C THR A 176 17.09 -0.87 -2.12
N THR A 177 17.76 -0.03 -1.33
CA THR A 177 18.84 -0.54 -0.47
C THR A 177 18.26 -1.48 0.61
N PRO A 178 18.91 -2.61 0.91
CA PRO A 178 18.34 -3.63 1.80
C PRO A 178 17.90 -3.13 3.17
N GLN A 179 18.59 -2.14 3.73
CA GLN A 179 18.26 -1.59 5.05
C GLN A 179 17.08 -0.57 5.03
N PHE A 180 16.56 -0.19 3.86
CA PHE A 180 15.55 0.86 3.72
C PHE A 180 14.21 0.36 3.16
N GLY A 181 14.13 -0.90 2.72
CA GLY A 181 12.94 -1.47 2.09
C GLY A 181 11.69 -1.42 2.97
N MET A 182 11.84 -1.62 4.26
CA MET A 182 10.74 -1.60 5.22
C MET A 182 10.18 -0.20 5.52
N VAL A 183 10.85 0.88 5.09
CA VAL A 183 10.36 2.26 5.26
C VAL A 183 9.38 2.59 4.13
N LYS A 184 8.17 3.03 4.48
CA LYS A 184 7.19 3.45 3.47
C LYS A 184 7.45 4.90 3.05
N SER A 185 8.51 5.06 2.25
CA SER A 185 8.98 6.36 1.73
C SER A 185 8.81 6.47 0.22
N GLY A 186 8.50 7.66 -0.28
CA GLY A 186 8.46 7.96 -1.71
C GLY A 186 9.77 7.66 -2.44
N ALA A 187 10.91 7.70 -1.74
CA ALA A 187 12.21 7.35 -2.31
C ALA A 187 12.25 5.91 -2.86
N ASN A 188 11.65 4.94 -2.14
CA ASN A 188 11.58 3.55 -2.60
C ASN A 188 10.74 3.40 -3.87
N TYR A 189 9.67 4.19 -4.01
CA TYR A 189 8.86 4.21 -5.23
C TYR A 189 9.60 4.87 -6.39
N ALA A 190 10.32 5.95 -6.12
CA ALA A 190 11.13 6.62 -7.13
C ALA A 190 12.26 5.72 -7.67
N MET A 191 12.89 4.89 -6.83
CA MET A 191 13.90 3.93 -7.26
C MET A 191 13.34 2.85 -8.18
N ALA A 192 12.11 2.39 -7.96
CA ALA A 192 11.47 1.39 -8.79
C ALA A 192 10.89 1.95 -10.10
N LEU A 193 10.76 3.28 -10.24
CA LEU A 193 10.03 3.90 -11.34
C LEU A 193 10.74 3.69 -12.68
N SER A 194 12.04 4.04 -12.79
CA SER A 194 12.80 3.92 -14.06
C SER A 194 12.82 2.48 -14.56
N PRO A 195 13.27 1.47 -13.80
CA PRO A 195 13.30 0.10 -14.29
C PRO A 195 11.91 -0.44 -14.66
N THR A 196 10.84 0.00 -13.99
CA THR A 196 9.47 -0.38 -14.36
C THR A 196 9.06 0.23 -15.71
N LEU A 197 9.33 1.52 -15.93
CA LEU A 197 8.98 2.20 -17.18
C LEU A 197 9.82 1.69 -18.35
N ASP A 198 11.09 1.38 -18.14
CA ASP A 198 11.97 0.80 -19.16
C ASP A 198 11.43 -0.59 -19.58
N ALA A 199 11.07 -1.44 -18.62
CA ALA A 199 10.46 -2.74 -18.89
C ALA A 199 9.14 -2.65 -19.68
N MET A 200 8.26 -1.72 -19.31
CA MET A 200 7.00 -1.47 -20.02
C MET A 200 7.21 -0.90 -21.42
N ALA A 201 8.26 -0.09 -21.62
CA ALA A 201 8.60 0.46 -22.94
C ALA A 201 9.18 -0.62 -23.86
N GLU A 202 9.96 -1.56 -23.34
CA GLU A 202 10.53 -2.66 -24.09
C GLU A 202 9.48 -3.74 -24.42
N ASN A 203 8.54 -3.99 -23.51
CA ASN A 203 7.49 -4.97 -23.71
C ASN A 203 6.14 -4.47 -23.12
N ALA A 204 5.24 -4.06 -23.99
CA ALA A 204 3.92 -3.52 -23.63
C ALA A 204 3.00 -4.53 -22.89
N ALA A 205 3.34 -5.82 -22.84
CA ALA A 205 2.61 -6.82 -22.06
C ALA A 205 2.97 -6.79 -20.58
N VAL A 206 4.09 -6.16 -20.19
CA VAL A 206 4.55 -6.08 -18.80
C VAL A 206 3.70 -5.08 -18.04
N ASP A 207 3.11 -5.51 -16.94
CA ASP A 207 2.36 -4.66 -16.00
C ASP A 207 3.24 -4.09 -14.90
N GLN A 208 4.19 -4.89 -14.38
CA GLN A 208 5.10 -4.52 -13.30
C GLN A 208 6.39 -5.35 -13.38
N ILE A 209 7.42 -4.89 -12.67
CA ILE A 209 8.62 -5.70 -12.42
C ILE A 209 8.55 -6.40 -11.07
N LEU A 210 9.12 -7.60 -11.01
CA LEU A 210 9.29 -8.40 -9.80
C LEU A 210 10.78 -8.44 -9.47
N PHE A 211 11.17 -7.82 -8.36
CA PHE A 211 12.57 -7.74 -7.96
C PHE A 211 13.06 -9.05 -7.35
N ALA A 212 14.14 -9.58 -7.89
CA ALA A 212 14.72 -10.86 -7.48
C ALA A 212 16.26 -10.83 -7.53
N THR A 213 16.86 -9.77 -6.99
CA THR A 213 18.31 -9.58 -6.99
C THR A 213 19.01 -10.73 -6.27
N GLY A 214 19.93 -11.41 -6.98
CA GLY A 214 20.64 -12.58 -6.45
C GLY A 214 19.81 -13.87 -6.44
N GLY A 215 18.67 -13.89 -7.14
CA GLY A 215 17.82 -15.10 -7.28
C GLY A 215 16.73 -15.25 -6.22
N ASP A 216 16.69 -14.40 -5.20
CA ASP A 216 15.68 -14.40 -4.13
C ASP A 216 14.61 -13.36 -4.42
N ILE A 217 13.37 -13.80 -4.63
CA ILE A 217 12.24 -12.93 -4.94
C ILE A 217 11.85 -12.11 -3.71
N THR A 218 11.75 -10.79 -3.87
CA THR A 218 11.35 -9.88 -2.80
C THR A 218 9.93 -9.39 -2.96
N GLU A 219 9.71 -8.38 -3.79
CA GLU A 219 8.40 -7.77 -4.05
C GLU A 219 8.42 -7.02 -5.38
N THR A 220 7.28 -6.50 -5.83
CA THR A 220 7.20 -5.55 -6.94
C THR A 220 7.49 -4.11 -6.45
N GLY A 221 7.35 -3.12 -7.33
CA GLY A 221 7.48 -1.71 -6.95
C GLY A 221 6.57 -1.27 -5.79
N ALA A 222 5.40 -1.91 -5.61
CA ALA A 222 4.37 -1.47 -4.67
C ALA A 222 3.55 -2.58 -3.99
N ALA A 223 3.86 -3.88 -4.21
CA ALA A 223 3.06 -5.01 -3.73
C ALA A 223 3.95 -6.21 -3.36
N ASN A 224 3.56 -6.92 -2.29
CA ASN A 224 4.25 -8.16 -1.86
C ASN A 224 3.83 -9.34 -2.74
N PHE A 225 4.76 -10.25 -2.99
CA PHE A 225 4.57 -11.43 -3.84
C PHE A 225 4.23 -12.67 -3.04
N PHE A 226 3.36 -13.51 -3.59
CA PHE A 226 2.88 -14.76 -3.00
C PHE A 226 2.81 -15.87 -4.04
N LEU A 227 2.96 -17.09 -3.55
CA LEU A 227 2.63 -18.33 -4.23
C LEU A 227 1.56 -19.06 -3.42
N ALA A 228 0.65 -19.76 -4.07
CA ALA A 228 -0.36 -20.58 -3.42
C ALA A 228 -0.63 -21.88 -4.20
N ASP A 229 -0.98 -22.94 -3.48
CA ASP A 229 -1.60 -24.14 -4.02
C ASP A 229 -2.80 -24.52 -3.11
N ASP A 230 -3.44 -25.66 -3.34
CA ASP A 230 -4.62 -26.09 -2.59
C ASP A 230 -4.35 -26.33 -1.08
N ASN A 231 -3.09 -26.44 -0.67
CA ASN A 231 -2.71 -26.78 0.69
C ASN A 231 -1.97 -25.65 1.40
N ARG A 232 -1.28 -24.76 0.71
CA ARG A 232 -0.35 -23.80 1.33
C ARG A 232 -0.32 -22.45 0.61
N VAL A 233 0.10 -21.46 1.37
CA VAL A 233 0.40 -20.10 0.91
C VAL A 233 1.82 -19.76 1.32
N VAL A 234 2.64 -19.36 0.36
CA VAL A 234 4.07 -19.08 0.56
C VAL A 234 4.33 -17.60 0.23
N THR A 235 5.09 -16.93 1.08
CA THR A 235 5.63 -15.60 0.80
C THR A 235 7.00 -15.46 1.45
N ARG A 236 7.76 -14.48 0.98
CA ARG A 236 9.08 -14.21 1.57
C ARG A 236 8.96 -13.79 3.02
N GLN A 237 9.81 -14.36 3.89
CA GLN A 237 9.90 -13.95 5.31
C GLN A 237 10.33 -12.49 5.43
N LEU A 238 9.84 -11.80 6.45
CA LEU A 238 10.11 -10.38 6.66
C LEU A 238 11.58 -10.12 6.99
N ASP A 239 12.14 -9.10 6.34
CA ASP A 239 13.42 -8.49 6.68
C ASP A 239 13.41 -6.98 6.36
N SER A 240 14.55 -6.32 6.38
CA SER A 240 14.66 -4.88 6.12
C SER A 240 14.64 -4.51 4.63
N SER A 241 14.69 -5.47 3.70
CA SER A 241 14.86 -5.21 2.27
C SER A 241 13.57 -4.91 1.52
N PHE A 242 12.39 -5.13 2.12
CA PHE A 242 11.11 -4.88 1.49
C PHE A 242 10.02 -4.47 2.49
N LEU A 243 8.87 -4.00 1.97
CA LEU A 243 7.83 -3.45 2.81
C LEU A 243 7.07 -4.53 3.58
N HIS A 244 6.91 -4.36 4.89
CA HIS A 244 6.05 -5.18 5.74
C HIS A 244 4.58 -4.82 5.49
N GLY A 245 3.95 -5.47 4.49
CA GLY A 245 2.62 -5.15 4.02
C GLY A 245 1.53 -5.46 5.05
N VAL A 246 0.64 -4.49 5.32
CA VAL A 246 -0.55 -4.74 6.16
C VAL A 246 -1.50 -5.70 5.44
N THR A 247 -1.71 -5.53 4.13
CA THR A 247 -2.47 -6.51 3.35
C THR A 247 -1.80 -7.88 3.33
N ARG A 248 -0.45 -7.93 3.25
CA ARG A 248 0.31 -9.18 3.36
C ARG A 248 -0.01 -9.92 4.66
N SER A 249 0.05 -9.24 5.80
CA SER A 249 -0.26 -9.86 7.10
C SER A 249 -1.73 -10.31 7.20
N SER A 250 -2.66 -9.58 6.56
CA SER A 250 -4.07 -9.99 6.47
C SER A 250 -4.24 -11.28 5.66
N VAL A 251 -3.52 -11.40 4.54
CA VAL A 251 -3.56 -12.63 3.71
C VAL A 251 -3.06 -13.82 4.48
N LEU A 252 -1.95 -13.70 5.23
CA LEU A 252 -1.40 -14.81 6.03
C LEU A 252 -2.35 -15.26 7.13
N ALA A 253 -2.99 -14.31 7.84
CA ALA A 253 -4.00 -14.63 8.86
C ALA A 253 -5.20 -15.37 8.25
N LEU A 254 -5.74 -14.84 7.13
CA LEU A 254 -6.85 -15.48 6.42
C LEU A 254 -6.49 -16.85 5.84
N ALA A 255 -5.28 -17.03 5.34
CA ALA A 255 -4.81 -18.32 4.85
C ALA A 255 -4.84 -19.37 5.99
N ASN A 256 -4.35 -19.01 7.18
CA ASN A 256 -4.45 -19.86 8.36
C ASN A 256 -5.92 -20.18 8.73
N ASP A 257 -6.80 -19.18 8.75
CA ASP A 257 -8.23 -19.36 9.08
C ASP A 257 -8.93 -20.28 8.07
N LEU A 258 -8.52 -20.22 6.81
CA LEU A 258 -9.06 -21.05 5.73
C LEU A 258 -8.42 -22.44 5.63
N GLY A 259 -7.45 -22.74 6.51
CA GLY A 259 -6.82 -24.05 6.64
C GLY A 259 -5.62 -24.30 5.72
N TYR A 260 -5.05 -23.24 5.11
CA TYR A 260 -3.79 -23.35 4.40
C TYR A 260 -2.61 -23.45 5.38
N GLU A 261 -1.60 -24.23 5.02
CA GLU A 261 -0.27 -24.13 5.63
C GLU A 261 0.40 -22.83 5.17
N VAL A 262 0.83 -21.99 6.11
CA VAL A 262 1.48 -20.71 5.80
C VAL A 262 2.99 -20.87 5.94
N GLU A 263 3.72 -20.63 4.86
CA GLU A 263 5.18 -20.66 4.82
C GLU A 263 5.73 -19.24 4.61
N GLU A 264 6.54 -18.75 5.55
CA GLU A 264 7.32 -17.52 5.40
C GLU A 264 8.80 -17.90 5.23
N ARG A 265 9.31 -17.88 4.00
CA ARG A 265 10.67 -18.30 3.64
C ARG A 265 11.19 -17.56 2.41
N PRO A 266 12.49 -17.63 2.08
CA PRO A 266 12.98 -17.21 0.76
C PRO A 266 12.21 -17.93 -0.36
N ILE A 267 12.00 -17.23 -1.47
CA ILE A 267 11.40 -17.76 -2.70
C ILE A 267 12.46 -17.64 -3.79
N GLU A 268 13.00 -18.77 -4.21
CA GLU A 268 14.03 -18.82 -5.23
C GLU A 268 13.41 -18.75 -6.64
N LEU A 269 14.06 -18.03 -7.55
CA LEU A 269 13.58 -17.90 -8.94
C LEU A 269 13.38 -19.26 -9.63
N ASP A 270 14.24 -20.22 -9.34
CA ASP A 270 14.23 -21.51 -10.00
C ASP A 270 13.03 -22.38 -9.58
N GLU A 271 12.37 -22.09 -8.44
CA GLU A 271 11.16 -22.81 -8.03
C GLU A 271 9.89 -22.33 -8.75
N LEU A 272 9.90 -21.15 -9.43
CA LEU A 272 8.72 -20.60 -10.09
C LEU A 272 8.16 -21.53 -11.17
N GLN A 273 9.02 -22.28 -11.88
CA GLN A 273 8.57 -23.22 -12.90
C GLN A 273 7.77 -24.37 -12.29
N ASP A 274 8.24 -24.92 -11.17
CA ASP A 274 7.53 -25.98 -10.43
C ASP A 274 6.19 -25.48 -9.87
N TRP A 275 6.14 -24.22 -9.41
CA TRP A 275 4.92 -23.62 -8.93
C TRP A 275 3.92 -23.36 -10.05
N ALA A 276 4.38 -22.95 -11.22
CA ALA A 276 3.51 -22.67 -12.38
C ALA A 276 2.73 -23.92 -12.85
N GLU A 277 3.28 -25.12 -12.64
CA GLU A 277 2.63 -26.39 -13.02
C GLU A 277 1.48 -26.81 -12.09
N ARG A 278 1.48 -26.34 -10.82
CA ARG A 278 0.58 -26.87 -9.78
C ARG A 278 -0.05 -25.81 -8.86
N GLY A 279 0.31 -24.57 -9.02
CA GLY A 279 -0.08 -23.51 -8.12
C GLY A 279 -0.38 -22.21 -8.86
N GLU A 280 -0.48 -21.18 -8.08
CA GLU A 280 -0.87 -19.82 -8.46
C GLU A 280 0.16 -18.82 -7.92
N ALA A 281 0.24 -17.67 -8.56
CA ALA A 281 0.98 -16.53 -8.04
C ALA A 281 0.07 -15.31 -7.94
N PHE A 282 0.29 -14.47 -6.91
CA PHE A 282 -0.45 -13.22 -6.77
C PHE A 282 0.34 -12.17 -5.99
N LEU A 283 -0.11 -10.94 -6.11
CA LEU A 283 0.40 -9.78 -5.40
C LEU A 283 -0.61 -9.31 -4.35
N SER A 284 -0.13 -8.76 -3.23
CA SER A 284 -0.99 -8.11 -2.24
C SER A 284 -0.62 -6.65 -2.01
N GLY A 285 -1.65 -5.80 -1.89
CA GLY A 285 -1.48 -4.37 -1.60
C GLY A 285 -2.81 -3.67 -1.35
N THR A 286 -2.80 -2.55 -0.63
CA THR A 286 -4.03 -1.83 -0.23
C THR A 286 -4.89 -1.40 -1.42
N ALA A 287 -4.29 -0.97 -2.53
CA ALA A 287 -5.04 -0.45 -3.68
C ALA A 287 -5.84 -1.54 -4.38
N ALA A 288 -5.18 -2.64 -4.75
CA ALA A 288 -5.73 -3.73 -5.56
C ALA A 288 -6.26 -4.91 -4.74
N VAL A 289 -6.04 -4.92 -3.43
CA VAL A 289 -6.31 -6.03 -2.50
C VAL A 289 -5.40 -7.22 -2.84
N LEU A 290 -5.83 -8.15 -3.69
CA LEU A 290 -5.02 -9.19 -4.29
C LEU A 290 -5.12 -9.08 -5.81
N SER A 291 -3.96 -9.18 -6.49
CA SER A 291 -3.86 -9.17 -7.95
C SER A 291 -3.26 -10.49 -8.41
N PRO A 292 -4.00 -11.32 -9.16
CA PRO A 292 -3.44 -12.57 -9.69
C PRO A 292 -2.30 -12.29 -10.68
N VAL A 293 -1.31 -13.18 -10.70
CA VAL A 293 -0.21 -13.16 -11.66
C VAL A 293 -0.40 -14.34 -12.62
N GLY A 294 -0.65 -14.05 -13.89
CA GLY A 294 -0.82 -15.08 -14.92
C GLY A 294 0.51 -15.48 -15.55
N THR A 295 1.41 -14.50 -15.70
CA THR A 295 2.67 -14.72 -16.42
C THR A 295 3.84 -14.03 -15.74
N VAL A 296 4.98 -14.70 -15.70
CA VAL A 296 6.27 -14.14 -15.30
C VAL A 296 7.27 -14.30 -16.45
N LEU A 297 7.90 -13.21 -16.84
CA LEU A 297 8.91 -13.17 -17.89
C LEU A 297 10.31 -13.12 -17.25
N ARG A 298 11.26 -13.92 -17.74
CA ARG A 298 12.67 -13.93 -17.31
C ARG A 298 13.57 -14.01 -18.54
N GLY A 299 14.16 -12.88 -18.94
CA GLY A 299 14.86 -12.79 -20.23
C GLY A 299 13.93 -13.20 -21.38
N ASP A 300 14.34 -14.18 -22.19
CA ASP A 300 13.55 -14.73 -23.29
C ASP A 300 12.55 -15.82 -22.86
N SER A 301 12.55 -16.20 -21.57
CA SER A 301 11.70 -17.26 -21.05
C SER A 301 10.40 -16.71 -20.48
N GLN A 302 9.32 -17.47 -20.65
CA GLN A 302 8.01 -17.19 -20.10
C GLN A 302 7.57 -18.35 -19.19
N ILE A 303 7.11 -18.03 -17.99
CA ILE A 303 6.50 -18.94 -17.02
C ILE A 303 5.03 -18.53 -16.89
N THR A 304 4.11 -19.44 -17.20
CA THR A 304 2.67 -19.19 -17.11
C THR A 304 2.08 -20.05 -15.99
N PHE A 305 1.41 -19.42 -15.04
CA PHE A 305 0.74 -20.10 -13.93
C PHE A 305 -0.62 -20.65 -14.43
N GLY A 306 -0.80 -21.97 -14.32
CA GLY A 306 -2.00 -22.64 -14.81
C GLY A 306 -2.27 -22.34 -16.30
N ASP A 307 -3.45 -21.80 -16.61
CA ASP A 307 -3.83 -21.36 -17.95
C ASP A 307 -3.62 -19.84 -18.19
N GLY A 308 -2.97 -19.16 -17.23
CA GLY A 308 -2.73 -17.72 -17.25
C GLY A 308 -3.88 -16.87 -16.66
N GLU A 309 -4.99 -17.49 -16.27
CA GLU A 309 -6.15 -16.84 -15.68
C GLU A 309 -6.05 -16.76 -14.14
N PRO A 310 -6.91 -15.96 -13.47
CA PRO A 310 -6.93 -15.89 -12.02
C PRO A 310 -7.24 -17.24 -11.37
N GLY A 311 -6.33 -17.72 -10.52
CA GLY A 311 -6.51 -19.01 -9.85
C GLY A 311 -7.53 -18.98 -8.72
N SER A 312 -8.09 -20.14 -8.40
CA SER A 312 -9.18 -20.30 -7.43
C SER A 312 -8.78 -19.94 -6.00
N ASN A 313 -7.53 -20.25 -5.61
CA ASN A 313 -7.02 -19.92 -4.27
C ASN A 313 -6.83 -18.41 -4.09
N THR A 314 -6.30 -17.73 -5.11
CA THR A 314 -6.18 -16.26 -5.15
C THR A 314 -7.55 -15.59 -5.04
N LEU A 315 -8.53 -16.07 -5.81
CA LEU A 315 -9.90 -15.54 -5.77
C LEU A 315 -10.57 -15.77 -4.41
N ARG A 316 -10.44 -16.97 -3.84
CA ARG A 316 -10.97 -17.30 -2.51
C ARG A 316 -10.41 -16.40 -1.42
N LEU A 317 -9.09 -16.20 -1.39
CA LEU A 317 -8.42 -15.31 -0.43
C LEU A 317 -8.88 -13.86 -0.63
N ARG A 318 -8.97 -13.39 -1.88
CA ARG A 318 -9.46 -12.06 -2.21
C ARG A 318 -10.89 -11.84 -1.75
N GLU A 319 -11.80 -12.75 -2.09
CA GLU A 319 -13.21 -12.68 -1.69
C GLU A 319 -13.38 -12.65 -0.18
N SER A 320 -12.64 -13.50 0.54
CA SER A 320 -12.65 -13.52 2.00
C SER A 320 -12.18 -12.20 2.61
N LEU A 321 -11.10 -11.62 2.06
CA LEU A 321 -10.59 -10.34 2.54
C LEU A 321 -11.58 -9.19 2.24
N VAL A 322 -12.14 -9.15 1.03
CA VAL A 322 -13.15 -8.16 0.64
C VAL A 322 -14.41 -8.28 1.50
N ALA A 323 -14.83 -9.51 1.83
CA ALA A 323 -15.98 -9.75 2.70
C ALA A 323 -15.78 -9.18 4.11
N ILE A 324 -14.57 -9.26 4.68
CA ILE A 324 -14.25 -8.59 5.94
C ILE A 324 -14.26 -7.07 5.75
N GLN A 325 -13.64 -6.56 4.69
CA GLN A 325 -13.53 -5.12 4.42
C GLN A 325 -14.90 -4.43 4.30
N ASN A 326 -15.86 -5.06 3.67
CA ASN A 326 -17.21 -4.51 3.43
C ASN A 326 -18.27 -4.99 4.44
N GLY A 327 -17.90 -5.79 5.43
CA GLY A 327 -18.80 -6.26 6.47
C GLY A 327 -19.79 -7.36 6.05
N SER A 328 -19.64 -7.95 4.86
CA SER A 328 -20.44 -9.12 4.46
C SER A 328 -19.93 -10.43 5.08
N GLY A 329 -18.70 -10.43 5.57
CA GLY A 329 -18.09 -11.53 6.33
C GLY A 329 -17.80 -11.14 7.77
N ASP A 330 -17.63 -12.16 8.62
CA ASP A 330 -17.21 -11.99 10.01
C ASP A 330 -15.80 -11.37 10.08
N ASP A 331 -15.54 -10.61 11.14
CA ASP A 331 -14.24 -10.01 11.44
C ASP A 331 -13.65 -10.61 12.73
N PRO A 332 -13.11 -11.83 12.69
CA PRO A 332 -12.60 -12.52 13.88
C PRO A 332 -11.33 -11.84 14.43
N HIS A 333 -10.69 -10.98 13.65
CA HIS A 333 -9.45 -10.30 14.01
C HIS A 333 -9.66 -8.88 14.51
N GLY A 334 -10.89 -8.33 14.43
CA GLY A 334 -11.19 -6.94 14.83
C GLY A 334 -10.50 -5.91 13.95
N TRP A 335 -10.41 -6.14 12.64
CA TRP A 335 -9.71 -5.26 11.70
C TRP A 335 -10.51 -4.02 11.29
N ARG A 336 -11.80 -3.99 11.57
CA ARG A 336 -12.68 -2.88 11.23
C ARG A 336 -12.77 -1.88 12.38
N THR A 337 -12.36 -0.64 12.13
CA THR A 337 -12.57 0.48 13.04
C THR A 337 -13.78 1.28 12.55
N GLN A 338 -14.87 1.27 13.32
CA GLN A 338 -16.09 2.01 12.98
C GLN A 338 -15.85 3.51 13.03
N VAL A 339 -16.48 4.25 12.10
CA VAL A 339 -16.43 5.70 11.98
C VAL A 339 -17.85 6.25 12.15
N GLN A 340 -18.00 7.39 12.77
CA GLN A 340 -19.30 8.05 12.88
C GLN A 340 -19.73 8.61 11.51
N THR A 341 -21.00 8.40 11.15
CA THR A 341 -21.57 8.82 9.85
C THR A 341 -22.78 9.71 10.05
#